data_c934fbafca9907d35db951ca6af5ca06
#
_entry.id   c934fbafca9907d35db951ca6af5ca06
#
_cell.length_a   1.000
_cell.length_b   1.000
_cell.length_c   1.000
_cell.angle_alpha   90.00
_cell.angle_beta   90.00
_cell.angle_gamma   90.00
#
_symmetry.space_group_name_H-M   'P 1'
#
loop_
_entity.id
_entity.type
_entity.pdbx_description
1 polymer ?
#
loop_
_entity_poly.entity_id
_entity_poly.type
_entity_poly.pdbx_seq_one_letter_code
_entity_poly.pdbx_strand_id
1 'polypeptide(L)'
;MKYIKQLAVIILVCFAGELVRHIIPLPVPGSIWGLVLMFALLVTGAVKLEKVETAADFLIDCMPVMFVPGGVGLMRSWDTLRSMLPAAICSIVLVTPFVMLVTGRVTQFFIEKGAGK
;
A
#
# COMPACT_ATOMS: atom_id res chain seq x y z
N MET A 1 10.09 -6.83 -24.26
CA MET A 1 10.36 -8.02 -23.42
C MET A 1 10.90 -7.69 -22.02
N LYS A 2 11.51 -6.54 -21.82
CA LYS A 2 11.98 -6.11 -20.49
C LYS A 2 10.83 -6.02 -19.47
N TYR A 3 9.73 -5.36 -19.83
CA TYR A 3 8.54 -5.17 -18.97
C TYR A 3 7.91 -6.48 -18.49
N ILE A 4 7.78 -7.46 -19.38
CA ILE A 4 7.16 -8.76 -19.07
C ILE A 4 7.99 -9.52 -18.03
N LYS A 5 9.31 -9.48 -18.15
CA LYS A 5 10.21 -10.14 -17.19
C LYS A 5 10.16 -9.46 -15.81
N GLN A 6 10.14 -8.14 -15.80
CA GLN A 6 10.04 -7.35 -14.56
C GLN A 6 8.69 -7.58 -13.87
N LEU A 7 7.61 -7.57 -14.65
CA LEU A 7 6.26 -7.84 -14.14
C LEU A 7 6.17 -9.27 -13.58
N ALA A 8 6.77 -10.25 -14.27
CA ALA A 8 6.81 -11.63 -13.80
C ALA A 8 7.51 -11.78 -12.45
N VAL A 9 8.61 -11.06 -12.22
CA VAL A 9 9.28 -11.04 -10.91
C VAL A 9 8.37 -10.48 -9.81
N ILE A 10 7.68 -9.38 -10.08
CA ILE A 10 6.74 -8.78 -9.13
C ILE A 10 5.60 -9.75 -8.81
N ILE A 11 5.01 -10.39 -9.84
CA ILE A 11 3.92 -11.36 -9.66
C ILE A 11 4.39 -12.57 -8.85
N LEU A 12 5.58 -13.09 -9.11
CA LEU A 12 6.15 -14.21 -8.36
C LEU A 12 6.33 -13.87 -6.88
N VAL A 13 6.81 -12.66 -6.57
CA VAL A 13 6.97 -12.22 -5.18
C VAL A 13 5.61 -12.01 -4.51
N CYS A 14 4.62 -11.47 -5.23
CA CYS A 14 3.25 -11.35 -4.72
C CYS A 14 2.64 -12.73 -4.43
N PHE A 15 2.85 -13.70 -5.32
CA PHE A 15 2.39 -15.08 -5.13
C PHE A 15 3.08 -15.76 -3.93
N ALA A 16 4.39 -15.55 -3.78
CA ALA A 16 5.13 -16.01 -2.61
C ALA A 16 4.60 -15.38 -1.31
N GLY A 17 4.24 -14.10 -1.33
CA GLY A 17 3.59 -13.41 -0.20
C GLY A 17 2.24 -14.04 0.17
N GLU A 18 1.43 -14.42 -0.81
CA GLU A 18 0.17 -15.10 -0.58
C GLU A 18 0.36 -16.52 -0.01
N LEU A 19 1.39 -17.24 -0.48
CA LEU A 19 1.76 -18.54 0.11
C LEU A 19 2.20 -18.40 1.58
N VAL A 20 3.01 -17.39 1.90
CA VAL A 20 3.44 -17.12 3.28
C VAL A 20 2.23 -16.82 4.17
N ARG A 21 1.25 -16.06 3.68
CA ARG A 21 -0.01 -15.81 4.39
C ARG A 21 -0.74 -17.12 4.74
N HIS A 22 -0.75 -18.10 3.84
CA HIS A 22 -1.38 -19.39 4.09
C HIS A 22 -0.66 -20.23 5.14
N ILE A 23 0.66 -20.08 5.22
CA ILE A 23 1.50 -20.83 6.18
C ILE A 23 1.43 -20.18 7.57
N ILE A 24 1.41 -18.86 7.62
CA ILE A 24 1.37 -18.11 8.89
C ILE A 24 -0.05 -17.59 9.12
N PRO A 25 -0.81 -18.12 10.07
CA PRO A 25 -2.19 -17.72 10.34
C PRO A 25 -2.24 -16.40 11.14
N LEU A 26 -1.69 -15.33 10.57
CA LEU A 26 -1.82 -13.98 11.12
C LEU A 26 -2.90 -13.22 10.36
N PRO A 27 -3.67 -12.33 11.00
CA PRO A 27 -4.69 -11.50 10.37
C PRO A 27 -4.06 -10.36 9.54
N VAL A 28 -3.09 -10.70 8.68
CA VAL A 28 -2.35 -9.77 7.84
C VAL A 28 -2.64 -10.09 6.37
N PRO A 29 -3.00 -9.09 5.52
CA PRO A 29 -3.20 -9.30 4.10
C PRO A 29 -1.95 -9.83 3.40
N GLY A 30 -2.13 -10.71 2.41
CA GLY A 30 -1.01 -11.29 1.64
C GLY A 30 -0.14 -10.25 0.93
N SER A 31 -0.72 -9.10 0.56
CA SER A 31 0.01 -7.97 -0.03
C SER A 31 1.10 -7.39 0.88
N ILE A 32 0.89 -7.39 2.20
CA ILE A 32 1.90 -6.94 3.17
C ILE A 32 3.06 -7.92 3.21
N TRP A 33 2.79 -9.22 3.18
CA TRP A 33 3.83 -10.25 3.08
C TRP A 33 4.63 -10.12 1.78
N GLY A 34 3.96 -9.86 0.67
CA GLY A 34 4.61 -9.57 -0.61
C GLY A 34 5.51 -8.33 -0.57
N LEU A 35 5.05 -7.26 0.09
CA LEU A 35 5.83 -6.05 0.30
C LEU A 35 7.10 -6.31 1.11
N VAL A 36 6.98 -7.00 2.23
CA VAL A 36 8.12 -7.35 3.11
C VAL A 36 9.12 -8.25 2.38
N LEU A 37 8.62 -9.24 1.64
CA LEU A 37 9.47 -10.11 0.83
C LEU A 37 10.21 -9.34 -0.27
N MET A 38 9.52 -8.50 -1.01
CA MET A 38 10.15 -7.66 -2.05
C MET A 38 11.20 -6.74 -1.45
N PHE A 39 10.91 -6.11 -0.32
CA PHE A 39 11.85 -5.26 0.39
C PHE A 39 13.09 -6.05 0.84
N ALA A 40 12.92 -7.22 1.43
CA ALA A 40 14.01 -8.09 1.83
C ALA A 40 14.87 -8.53 0.64
N LEU A 41 14.25 -8.89 -0.49
CA LEU A 41 14.95 -9.29 -1.71
C LEU A 41 15.74 -8.14 -2.34
N LEU A 42 15.25 -6.91 -2.25
CA LEU A 42 15.95 -5.72 -2.72
C LEU A 42 17.12 -5.35 -1.80
N VAL A 43 16.94 -5.39 -0.50
CA VAL A 43 17.99 -5.07 0.49
C VAL A 43 19.12 -6.11 0.46
N THR A 44 18.78 -7.38 0.32
CA THR A 44 19.77 -8.46 0.20
C THR A 44 20.48 -8.50 -1.16
N GLY A 45 19.98 -7.72 -2.14
CA GLY A 45 20.51 -7.70 -3.50
C GLY A 45 20.18 -8.94 -4.36
N ALA A 46 19.32 -9.83 -3.87
CA ALA A 46 18.86 -11.00 -4.62
C ALA A 46 18.07 -10.60 -5.87
N VAL A 47 17.31 -9.52 -5.77
CA VAL A 47 16.66 -8.86 -6.90
C VAL A 47 17.25 -7.46 -7.05
N LYS A 48 17.80 -7.16 -8.21
CA LYS A 48 18.30 -5.82 -8.51
C LYS A 48 17.13 -4.88 -8.79
N LEU A 49 17.19 -3.66 -8.25
CA LEU A 49 16.18 -2.62 -8.45
C LEU A 49 15.86 -2.41 -9.94
N GLU A 50 16.90 -2.37 -10.78
CA GLU A 50 16.75 -2.20 -12.24
C GLU A 50 15.86 -3.27 -12.92
N LYS A 51 15.69 -4.42 -12.27
CA LYS A 51 14.87 -5.53 -12.79
C LYS A 51 13.38 -5.40 -12.44
N VAL A 52 12.99 -4.44 -11.61
CA VAL A 52 11.60 -4.25 -11.18
C VAL A 52 11.14 -2.79 -11.31
N GLU A 53 12.06 -1.85 -11.33
CA GLU A 53 11.81 -0.41 -11.33
C GLU A 53 10.80 0.03 -12.42
N THR A 54 11.07 -0.29 -13.67
CA THR A 54 10.23 0.16 -14.80
C THR A 54 8.81 -0.41 -14.73
N ALA A 55 8.66 -1.66 -14.30
CA ALA A 55 7.34 -2.27 -14.12
C ALA A 55 6.64 -1.73 -12.87
N ALA A 56 7.39 -1.43 -11.82
CA ALA A 56 6.85 -0.81 -10.61
C ALA A 56 6.33 0.60 -10.90
N ASP A 57 7.09 1.42 -11.62
CA ASP A 57 6.67 2.77 -12.04
C ASP A 57 5.38 2.72 -12.88
N PHE A 58 5.31 1.79 -13.84
CA PHE A 58 4.10 1.58 -14.63
C PHE A 58 2.89 1.19 -13.77
N LEU A 59 3.08 0.33 -12.77
CA LEU A 59 2.00 -0.06 -11.84
C LEU A 59 1.55 1.12 -10.97
N ILE A 60 2.49 1.95 -10.52
CA ILE A 60 2.20 3.17 -9.75
C ILE A 60 1.40 4.15 -10.61
N ASP A 61 1.79 4.36 -11.86
CA ASP A 61 1.07 5.23 -12.81
C ASP A 61 -0.35 4.71 -13.11
N CYS A 62 -0.55 3.39 -13.10
CA CYS A 62 -1.86 2.77 -13.25
C CYS A 62 -2.72 2.81 -11.97
N MET A 63 -2.13 3.14 -10.82
CA MET A 63 -2.83 3.11 -9.53
C MET A 63 -4.11 3.99 -9.50
N PRO A 64 -4.12 5.23 -10.04
CA PRO A 64 -5.33 6.04 -10.08
C PRO A 64 -6.48 5.39 -10.86
N VAL A 65 -6.18 4.62 -11.90
CA VAL A 65 -7.19 3.93 -12.72
C VAL A 65 -7.93 2.86 -11.90
N MET A 66 -7.26 2.24 -10.93
CA MET A 66 -7.86 1.23 -10.05
C MET A 66 -8.92 1.79 -9.10
N PHE A 67 -8.93 3.11 -8.87
CA PHE A 67 -10.00 3.77 -8.11
C PHE A 67 -11.31 3.92 -8.88
N VAL A 68 -11.29 3.84 -10.21
CA VAL A 68 -12.49 3.98 -11.05
C VAL A 68 -13.56 2.92 -10.73
N PRO A 69 -13.24 1.61 -10.67
CA PRO A 69 -14.21 0.60 -10.27
C PRO A 69 -14.77 0.81 -8.87
N GLY A 70 -13.90 1.27 -7.92
CA GLY A 70 -14.31 1.64 -6.57
C GLY A 70 -15.30 2.79 -6.56
N GLY A 71 -15.04 3.84 -7.33
CA GLY A 71 -15.95 4.98 -7.50
C GLY A 71 -17.30 4.58 -8.09
N VAL A 72 -17.32 3.74 -9.12
CA VAL A 72 -18.56 3.21 -9.70
C VAL A 72 -19.32 2.34 -8.69
N GLY A 73 -18.61 1.55 -7.87
CA GLY A 73 -19.20 0.77 -6.79
C GLY A 73 -19.92 1.64 -5.75
N LEU A 74 -19.30 2.75 -5.38
CA LEU A 74 -19.90 3.75 -4.48
C LEU A 74 -21.17 4.36 -5.08
N MET A 75 -21.16 4.66 -6.39
CA MET A 75 -22.35 5.20 -7.07
C MET A 75 -23.53 4.20 -7.04
N ARG A 76 -23.27 2.91 -7.20
CA ARG A 76 -24.29 1.86 -7.12
C ARG A 76 -24.83 1.67 -5.70
N SER A 77 -24.02 1.94 -4.69
CA SER A 77 -24.39 1.81 -3.27
C SER A 77 -24.84 3.14 -2.66
N TRP A 78 -25.28 4.09 -3.50
CA TRP A 78 -25.60 5.44 -3.05
C TRP A 78 -26.65 5.49 -1.94
N ASP A 79 -27.67 4.66 -2.00
CA ASP A 79 -28.73 4.62 -0.99
C ASP A 79 -28.19 4.20 0.39
N THR A 80 -27.30 3.23 0.42
CA THR A 80 -26.62 2.80 1.65
C THR A 80 -25.62 3.87 2.14
N LEU A 81 -24.88 4.44 1.20
CA LEU A 81 -23.88 5.48 1.50
C LEU A 81 -24.54 6.74 2.08
N ARG A 82 -25.68 7.15 1.54
CA ARG A 82 -26.41 8.33 2.00
C ARG A 82 -26.83 8.24 3.46
N SER A 83 -27.22 7.06 3.92
CA SER A 83 -27.57 6.85 5.33
C SER A 83 -26.35 6.93 6.26
N MET A 84 -25.15 6.61 5.76
CA MET A 84 -23.89 6.62 6.51
C MET A 84 -23.12 7.95 6.35
N LEU A 85 -23.53 8.84 5.45
CA LEU A 85 -22.84 10.11 5.17
C LEU A 85 -22.56 10.95 6.44
N PRO A 86 -23.51 11.18 7.34
CA PRO A 86 -23.24 12.00 8.52
C PRO A 86 -22.19 11.37 9.43
N ALA A 87 -22.22 10.06 9.61
CA ALA A 87 -21.21 9.33 10.38
C ALA A 87 -19.84 9.37 9.70
N ALA A 88 -19.80 9.21 8.37
CA ALA A 88 -18.57 9.28 7.58
C ALA A 88 -17.94 10.67 7.64
N ILE A 89 -18.72 11.73 7.46
CA ILE A 89 -18.23 13.11 7.54
C ILE A 89 -17.67 13.40 8.96
N CYS A 90 -18.42 13.02 9.99
CA CYS A 90 -17.97 13.20 11.38
C CYS A 90 -16.65 12.45 11.62
N SER A 91 -16.54 11.21 11.15
CA SER A 91 -15.31 10.43 11.27
C SER A 91 -14.12 11.08 10.54
N ILE A 92 -14.32 11.56 9.32
CA ILE A 92 -13.26 12.23 8.55
C ILE A 92 -12.79 13.50 9.27
N VAL A 93 -13.71 14.32 9.72
CA VAL A 93 -13.40 15.60 10.39
C VAL A 93 -12.68 15.39 11.73
N LEU A 94 -12.99 14.34 12.46
CA LEU A 94 -12.34 14.03 13.74
C LEU A 94 -11.04 13.26 13.58
N VAL A 95 -11.05 12.20 12.75
CA VAL A 95 -9.91 11.30 12.61
C VAL A 95 -8.77 11.93 11.83
N THR A 96 -9.06 12.70 10.78
CA THR A 96 -8.02 13.30 9.94
C THR A 96 -7.11 14.26 10.71
N PRO A 97 -7.62 15.26 11.46
CA PRO A 97 -6.76 16.13 12.25
C PRO A 97 -6.02 15.38 13.36
N PHE A 98 -6.68 14.39 13.98
CA PHE A 98 -6.04 13.57 15.00
C PHE A 98 -4.85 12.78 14.44
N VAL A 99 -5.02 12.11 13.31
CA VAL A 99 -3.93 11.38 12.63
C VAL A 99 -2.83 12.35 12.19
N MET A 100 -3.18 13.52 11.65
CA MET A 100 -2.20 14.55 11.28
C MET A 100 -1.37 15.03 12.46
N LEU A 101 -1.99 15.29 13.60
CA LEU A 101 -1.30 15.70 14.81
C LEU A 101 -0.36 14.63 15.35
N VAL A 102 -0.84 13.39 15.44
CA VAL A 102 -0.04 12.25 15.92
C VAL A 102 1.14 12.00 14.99
N THR A 103 0.88 11.90 13.69
CA THR A 103 1.93 11.64 12.69
C THR A 103 2.94 12.77 12.66
N GLY A 104 2.49 14.01 12.67
CA GLY A 104 3.35 15.20 12.70
C GLY A 104 4.25 15.22 13.95
N ARG A 105 3.69 14.94 15.13
CA ARG A 105 4.47 14.88 16.39
C ARG A 105 5.49 13.74 16.39
N VAL A 106 5.09 12.56 15.95
CA VAL A 106 5.98 11.40 15.87
C VAL A 106 7.11 11.66 14.88
N THR A 107 6.79 12.17 13.70
CA THR A 107 7.81 12.51 12.68
C THR A 107 8.78 13.57 13.21
N GLN A 108 8.28 14.63 13.82
CA GLN A 108 9.10 15.70 14.38
C GLN A 108 10.03 15.20 15.49
N PHE A 109 9.52 14.34 16.36
CA PHE A 109 10.33 13.69 17.39
C PHE A 109 11.49 12.86 16.80
N PHE A 110 11.26 12.15 15.72
CA PHE A 110 12.32 11.39 15.05
C PHE A 110 13.33 12.29 14.33
N ILE A 111 12.88 13.38 13.72
CA ILE A 111 13.77 14.35 13.05
C ILE A 111 14.67 15.03 14.07
N GLU A 112 14.11 15.52 15.17
CA GLU A 112 14.90 16.17 16.23
C GLU A 112 15.92 15.24 16.86
N LYS A 113 15.55 13.98 17.07
CA LYS A 113 16.44 12.96 17.61
C LYS A 113 17.53 12.51 16.61
N GLY A 114 17.22 12.56 15.31
CA GLY A 114 18.18 12.28 14.23
C GLY A 114 19.12 13.44 13.92
N ALA A 115 18.65 14.68 14.09
CA ALA A 115 19.47 15.88 13.88
C ALA A 115 20.46 16.18 15.02
N GLY A 116 20.32 15.51 16.16
CA GLY A 116 21.22 15.64 17.31
C GLY A 116 22.46 14.73 17.26
N LYS A 117 22.73 14.12 16.13
CA LYS A 117 23.96 13.37 15.83
C LYS A 117 24.64 13.97 14.61
#